data_9f5fc256344498bb422408306bea0729
#
_entry.id   9f5fc256344498bb422408306bea0729
#
_cell.length_a   1.000
_cell.length_b   1.000
_cell.length_c   1.000
_cell.angle_alpha   90.00
_cell.angle_beta   90.00
_cell.angle_gamma   90.00
#
_symmetry.space_group_name_H-M   'P 1'
#
loop_
_entity.id
_entity.type
_entity.pdbx_description
1 polymer ?
#
loop_
_entity_poly.entity_id
_entity_poly.type
_entity_poly.pdbx_seq_one_letter_code
_entity_poly.pdbx_strand_id
1 'polypeptide(L)'
;MSVAMQRCPRCGNESSGESYACSFCGKRLRIERIERIPFFRRIEEDWFNPYPWYLKILYLIINPARAFWDINHLRKKSPGMLILLFSSLLYGLIGLVLFNRFRISGASITFTSAYSIAFFLMFFLFGFIYQFLLFYFLIWIYTKGANYSVGFTQRLEKRFGIGRQKQGTIEEKKLSPFSIYKGGTLLQKQEAFKSKMMLCAFTPLMIMNIVKLIVLAIGFNPRGPVVLGESTIDSFLAASMKLPIWSVVDALDAITLAAWVPILITIAIRELSNSSTYRVLITSYLISITVSIFIFFLRPTLFG
;
A
#
# COMPACT_ATOMS: atom_id res chain seq x y z
N MET A 1 27.84 19.43 -12.79
CA MET A 1 28.27 19.24 -11.39
C MET A 1 28.81 17.82 -11.25
N SER A 2 30.11 17.66 -11.00
CA SER A 2 30.74 16.35 -10.74
C SER A 2 30.23 15.86 -9.38
N VAL A 3 29.47 14.77 -9.36
CA VAL A 3 29.02 14.16 -8.11
C VAL A 3 30.25 13.53 -7.47
N ALA A 4 30.67 14.07 -6.32
CA ALA A 4 31.78 13.51 -5.55
C ALA A 4 31.50 12.01 -5.28
N MET A 5 32.49 11.17 -5.63
CA MET A 5 32.40 9.73 -5.34
C MET A 5 32.94 9.47 -3.95
N GLN A 6 32.28 8.63 -3.18
CA GLN A 6 32.69 8.22 -1.83
C GLN A 6 33.01 6.73 -1.84
N ARG A 7 34.18 6.35 -1.34
CA ARG A 7 34.57 4.93 -1.17
C ARG A 7 33.95 4.35 0.10
N CYS A 8 33.37 3.17 -0.05
CA CYS A 8 32.79 2.46 1.09
C CYS A 8 33.90 1.95 2.03
N PRO A 9 33.85 2.24 3.35
CA PRO A 9 34.87 1.78 4.29
C PRO A 9 34.86 0.27 4.51
N ARG A 10 33.80 -0.46 4.12
CA ARG A 10 33.71 -1.92 4.30
C ARG A 10 34.18 -2.71 3.09
N CYS A 11 33.81 -2.31 1.89
CA CYS A 11 34.09 -3.09 0.65
C CYS A 11 34.95 -2.34 -0.38
N GLY A 12 35.35 -1.09 -0.11
CA GLY A 12 36.14 -0.29 -1.03
C GLY A 12 35.42 0.22 -2.29
N ASN A 13 34.21 -0.26 -2.58
CA ASN A 13 33.46 0.15 -3.77
C ASN A 13 33.08 1.63 -3.74
N GLU A 14 33.09 2.25 -4.90
CA GLU A 14 32.69 3.64 -5.06
C GLU A 14 31.16 3.76 -5.08
N SER A 15 30.64 4.65 -4.28
CA SER A 15 29.24 5.02 -4.21
C SER A 15 29.08 6.52 -4.45
N SER A 16 27.95 6.94 -5.03
CA SER A 16 27.66 8.36 -5.17
C SER A 16 27.74 9.05 -3.81
N GLY A 17 28.37 10.22 -3.73
CA GLY A 17 28.48 11.00 -2.49
C GLY A 17 27.13 11.38 -1.86
N GLU A 18 26.02 11.24 -2.58
CA GLU A 18 24.66 11.43 -2.05
C GLU A 18 24.02 10.13 -1.53
N SER A 19 24.72 8.99 -1.62
CA SER A 19 24.18 7.70 -1.17
C SER A 19 24.23 7.58 0.35
N TYR A 20 23.18 7.06 0.94
CA TYR A 20 23.07 6.82 2.40
C TYR A 20 23.55 5.43 2.79
N ALA A 21 23.51 4.49 1.86
CA ALA A 21 24.06 3.15 2.03
C ALA A 21 24.86 2.75 0.78
N CYS A 22 25.86 1.92 0.97
CA CYS A 22 26.63 1.36 -0.14
C CYS A 22 25.72 0.48 -1.00
N SER A 23 25.73 0.70 -2.31
CA SER A 23 24.91 -0.08 -3.25
C SER A 23 25.35 -1.54 -3.37
N PHE A 24 26.59 -1.84 -2.98
CA PHE A 24 27.17 -3.17 -3.07
C PHE A 24 27.03 -4.00 -1.79
N CYS A 25 27.47 -3.48 -0.64
CA CYS A 25 27.50 -4.23 0.61
C CYS A 25 26.48 -3.76 1.65
N GLY A 26 25.63 -2.78 1.34
CA GLY A 26 24.60 -2.27 2.25
C GLY A 26 25.11 -1.46 3.45
N LYS A 27 26.45 -1.31 3.62
CA LYS A 27 27.02 -0.53 4.72
C LYS A 27 26.51 0.89 4.72
N ARG A 28 26.06 1.42 5.87
CA ARG A 28 25.64 2.81 6.01
C ARG A 28 26.84 3.74 5.79
N LEU A 29 26.64 4.69 4.89
CA LEU A 29 27.64 5.74 4.60
C LEU A 29 27.31 7.04 5.30
N ARG A 30 26.00 7.30 5.50
CA ARG A 30 25.49 8.47 6.21
C ARG A 30 24.38 8.05 7.15
N ILE A 31 24.28 8.70 8.33
CA ILE A 31 23.25 8.43 9.33
C ILE A 31 22.49 9.74 9.57
N GLU A 32 21.20 9.72 9.37
CA GLU A 32 20.30 10.81 9.75
C GLU A 32 19.85 10.66 11.21
N ARG A 33 19.58 11.78 11.89
CA ARG A 33 19.13 11.75 13.30
C ARG A 33 17.88 10.89 13.49
N ILE A 34 16.95 10.92 12.54
CA ILE A 34 15.70 10.14 12.57
C ILE A 34 15.96 8.63 12.50
N GLU A 35 17.05 8.19 11.89
CA GLU A 35 17.44 6.77 11.78
C GLU A 35 17.98 6.19 13.09
N ARG A 36 18.11 7.00 14.14
CA ARG A 36 18.37 6.53 15.52
C ARG A 36 17.15 5.86 16.13
N ILE A 37 15.94 6.22 15.67
CA ILE A 37 14.69 5.58 16.07
C ILE A 37 14.68 4.17 15.48
N PRO A 38 14.45 3.10 16.28
CA PRO A 38 14.52 1.71 15.82
C PRO A 38 13.66 1.43 14.59
N PHE A 39 12.49 2.07 14.51
CA PHE A 39 11.52 1.91 13.42
C PHE A 39 12.04 2.43 12.07
N PHE A 40 12.89 3.48 12.07
CA PHE A 40 13.51 4.05 10.89
C PHE A 40 14.96 3.61 10.68
N ARG A 41 15.48 2.74 11.52
CA ARG A 41 16.87 2.29 11.42
C ARG A 41 17.09 1.55 10.11
N ARG A 42 18.14 1.91 9.34
CA ARG A 42 18.55 1.12 8.17
C ARG A 42 19.23 -0.17 8.62
N ILE A 43 18.91 -1.26 7.96
CA ILE A 43 19.49 -2.57 8.22
C ILE A 43 20.81 -2.70 7.46
N GLU A 44 21.88 -3.11 8.14
CA GLU A 44 23.22 -3.32 7.57
C GLU A 44 23.60 -4.80 7.45
N GLU A 45 22.78 -5.69 7.97
CA GLU A 45 23.14 -7.08 8.17
C GLU A 45 23.21 -7.88 6.87
N ASP A 46 24.16 -8.84 6.85
CA ASP A 46 24.20 -9.89 5.86
C ASP A 46 23.08 -10.88 6.15
N TRP A 47 22.05 -10.82 5.36
CA TRP A 47 20.84 -11.57 5.57
C TRP A 47 20.82 -12.80 4.69
N PHE A 48 20.80 -13.99 5.28
CA PHE A 48 20.91 -15.24 4.54
C PHE A 48 19.59 -15.90 4.16
N ASN A 49 18.54 -15.74 4.97
CA ASN A 49 17.27 -16.42 4.74
C ASN A 49 16.10 -15.44 4.57
N PRO A 50 15.41 -15.47 3.39
CA PRO A 50 14.22 -14.64 3.17
C PRO A 50 13.08 -15.11 4.06
N TYR A 51 12.38 -14.16 4.65
CA TYR A 51 11.15 -14.46 5.37
C TYR A 51 10.05 -14.99 4.43
N PRO A 52 9.23 -15.95 4.89
CA PRO A 52 8.01 -16.31 4.18
C PRO A 52 7.04 -15.12 4.13
N TRP A 53 6.12 -15.12 3.16
CA TRP A 53 5.24 -13.98 2.88
C TRP A 53 4.41 -13.54 4.09
N TYR A 54 3.94 -14.45 4.92
CA TYR A 54 3.13 -14.15 6.12
C TYR A 54 3.94 -13.45 7.21
N LEU A 55 5.20 -13.87 7.43
CA LEU A 55 6.09 -13.15 8.35
C LEU A 55 6.46 -11.77 7.82
N LYS A 56 6.59 -11.58 6.50
CA LYS A 56 6.80 -10.24 5.92
C LYS A 56 5.64 -9.31 6.24
N ILE A 57 4.38 -9.78 6.14
CA ILE A 57 3.21 -8.98 6.52
C ILE A 57 3.26 -8.59 8.00
N LEU A 58 3.59 -9.53 8.88
CA LEU A 58 3.73 -9.25 10.31
C LEU A 58 4.85 -8.24 10.58
N TYR A 59 6.02 -8.42 9.97
CA TYR A 59 7.14 -7.51 10.14
C TYR A 59 6.91 -6.13 9.52
N LEU A 60 6.06 -5.98 8.51
CA LEU A 60 5.65 -4.65 8.02
C LEU A 60 4.98 -3.80 9.11
N ILE A 61 4.42 -4.45 10.13
CA ILE A 61 3.77 -3.80 11.26
C ILE A 61 4.76 -3.56 12.40
N ILE A 62 5.51 -4.61 12.79
CA ILE A 62 6.36 -4.60 14.00
C ILE A 62 7.73 -3.97 13.71
N ASN A 63 8.35 -4.32 12.59
CA ASN A 63 9.67 -3.83 12.18
C ASN A 63 9.72 -3.61 10.66
N PRO A 64 9.09 -2.54 10.17
CA PRO A 64 8.94 -2.30 8.73
C PRO A 64 10.28 -2.10 8.03
N ALA A 65 11.29 -1.54 8.68
CA ALA A 65 12.60 -1.36 8.10
C ALA A 65 13.20 -2.71 7.65
N ARG A 66 13.08 -3.74 8.48
CA ARG A 66 13.55 -5.09 8.18
C ARG A 66 12.73 -5.76 7.07
N ALA A 67 11.40 -5.60 7.13
CA ALA A 67 10.52 -6.15 6.10
C ALA A 67 10.79 -5.55 4.72
N PHE A 68 10.91 -4.23 4.62
CA PHE A 68 11.20 -3.56 3.36
C PHE A 68 12.61 -3.87 2.84
N TRP A 69 13.59 -4.01 3.75
CA TRP A 69 14.93 -4.44 3.36
C TRP A 69 14.91 -5.84 2.75
N ASP A 70 14.22 -6.81 3.37
CA ASP A 70 14.07 -8.17 2.88
C ASP A 70 13.33 -8.22 1.52
N ILE A 71 12.24 -7.48 1.35
CA ILE A 71 11.51 -7.36 0.08
C ILE A 71 12.41 -6.75 -1.00
N ASN A 72 13.23 -5.78 -0.65
CA ASN A 72 14.09 -5.05 -1.58
C ASN A 72 15.27 -5.88 -2.10
N HIS A 73 15.92 -6.65 -1.24
CA HIS A 73 17.11 -7.43 -1.57
C HIS A 73 16.74 -8.80 -2.15
N LEU A 74 15.73 -9.43 -1.61
CA LEU A 74 15.28 -10.77 -2.00
C LEU A 74 14.01 -10.70 -2.86
N ARG A 75 14.07 -10.02 -3.97
CA ARG A 75 13.02 -9.64 -4.95
C ARG A 75 11.88 -10.66 -5.20
N LYS A 76 12.05 -11.90 -4.74
CA LYS A 76 11.06 -12.97 -4.80
C LYS A 76 10.10 -12.86 -3.61
N LYS A 77 8.79 -12.85 -3.87
CA LYS A 77 7.72 -12.95 -2.84
C LYS A 77 7.42 -11.65 -2.06
N SER A 78 7.30 -10.51 -2.78
CA SER A 78 6.65 -9.33 -2.20
C SER A 78 5.17 -9.62 -1.91
N PRO A 79 4.66 -9.41 -0.68
CA PRO A 79 3.27 -9.69 -0.35
C PRO A 79 2.27 -8.60 -0.78
N GLY A 80 2.68 -7.57 -1.53
CA GLY A 80 1.84 -6.42 -1.85
C GLY A 80 0.49 -6.76 -2.48
N MET A 81 0.46 -7.70 -3.45
CA MET A 81 -0.80 -8.15 -4.05
C MET A 81 -1.64 -8.99 -3.10
N LEU A 82 -1.02 -9.75 -2.20
CA LEU A 82 -1.73 -10.50 -1.17
C LEU A 82 -2.39 -9.56 -0.15
N ILE A 83 -1.72 -8.45 0.20
CA ILE A 83 -2.27 -7.42 1.08
C ILE A 83 -3.55 -6.81 0.44
N LEU A 84 -3.50 -6.49 -0.85
CA LEU A 84 -4.67 -6.02 -1.59
C LEU A 84 -5.81 -7.06 -1.58
N LEU A 85 -5.48 -8.32 -1.87
CA LEU A 85 -6.46 -9.41 -1.90
C LEU A 85 -7.11 -9.64 -0.52
N PHE A 86 -6.31 -9.75 0.55
CA PHE A 86 -6.83 -9.89 1.91
C PHE A 86 -7.66 -8.70 2.35
N SER A 87 -7.24 -7.50 2.02
CA SER A 87 -7.99 -6.29 2.29
C SER A 87 -9.35 -6.31 1.60
N SER A 88 -9.40 -6.75 0.34
CA SER A 88 -10.66 -6.88 -0.42
C SER A 88 -11.56 -7.99 0.13
N LEU A 89 -10.97 -9.08 0.60
CA LEU A 89 -11.73 -10.16 1.25
C LEU A 89 -12.42 -9.67 2.53
N LEU A 90 -11.76 -8.80 3.30
CA LEU A 90 -12.37 -8.15 4.46
C LEU A 90 -13.56 -7.26 4.07
N TYR A 91 -13.53 -6.58 2.92
CA TYR A 91 -14.68 -5.88 2.39
C TYR A 91 -15.85 -6.84 2.05
N GLY A 92 -15.56 -8.00 1.49
CA GLY A 92 -16.57 -9.05 1.31
C GLY A 92 -17.22 -9.47 2.64
N LEU A 93 -16.44 -9.63 3.71
CA LEU A 93 -16.95 -9.93 5.04
C LEU A 93 -17.82 -8.79 5.61
N ILE A 94 -17.50 -7.53 5.33
CA ILE A 94 -18.36 -6.39 5.69
C ILE A 94 -19.72 -6.54 4.99
N GLY A 95 -19.75 -6.94 3.73
CA GLY A 95 -20.98 -7.25 3.02
C GLY A 95 -21.83 -8.33 3.70
N LEU A 96 -21.20 -9.38 4.23
CA LEU A 96 -21.91 -10.39 5.03
C LEU A 96 -22.46 -9.83 6.34
N VAL A 97 -21.70 -8.99 7.04
CA VAL A 97 -22.18 -8.34 8.27
C VAL A 97 -23.40 -7.47 7.99
N LEU A 98 -23.39 -6.73 6.90
CA LEU A 98 -24.53 -5.93 6.45
C LEU A 98 -25.71 -6.83 6.12
N PHE A 99 -25.51 -7.89 5.34
CA PHE A 99 -26.56 -8.81 4.93
C PHE A 99 -27.24 -9.51 6.11
N ASN A 100 -26.49 -9.94 7.13
CA ASN A 100 -27.04 -10.59 8.33
C ASN A 100 -28.02 -9.72 9.12
N ARG A 101 -28.16 -8.44 8.79
CA ARG A 101 -29.15 -7.53 9.37
C ARG A 101 -30.49 -7.55 8.64
N PHE A 102 -30.57 -8.23 7.50
CA PHE A 102 -31.81 -8.43 6.76
C PHE A 102 -32.43 -9.76 7.12
N ARG A 103 -33.74 -9.77 7.32
CA ARG A 103 -34.57 -10.97 7.31
C ARG A 103 -35.46 -10.91 6.09
N ILE A 104 -35.35 -11.92 5.24
CA ILE A 104 -36.23 -12.10 4.10
C ILE A 104 -37.39 -12.96 4.61
N SER A 105 -38.55 -12.35 4.82
CA SER A 105 -39.73 -13.11 5.27
C SER A 105 -40.17 -14.13 4.22
N GLY A 106 -40.37 -15.39 4.65
CA GLY A 106 -40.80 -16.47 3.77
C GLY A 106 -39.70 -17.08 2.89
N ALA A 107 -38.46 -16.63 3.01
CA ALA A 107 -37.36 -17.21 2.22
C ALA A 107 -36.87 -18.54 2.80
N SER A 108 -36.62 -19.50 1.92
CA SER A 108 -35.96 -20.76 2.28
C SER A 108 -34.52 -20.51 2.69
N ILE A 109 -33.92 -21.44 3.46
CA ILE A 109 -32.52 -21.38 3.90
C ILE A 109 -31.56 -21.29 2.69
N THR A 110 -31.87 -22.04 1.63
CA THR A 110 -31.11 -22.04 0.38
C THR A 110 -31.10 -20.69 -0.32
N PHE A 111 -32.25 -20.02 -0.35
CA PHE A 111 -32.38 -18.69 -0.93
C PHE A 111 -31.58 -17.64 -0.12
N THR A 112 -31.71 -17.67 1.22
CA THR A 112 -30.96 -16.78 2.11
C THR A 112 -29.44 -16.95 1.98
N SER A 113 -28.98 -18.21 1.89
CA SER A 113 -27.54 -18.47 1.68
C SER A 113 -27.03 -18.00 0.33
N ALA A 114 -27.81 -18.17 -0.75
CA ALA A 114 -27.43 -17.68 -2.07
C ALA A 114 -27.28 -16.14 -2.09
N TYR A 115 -28.21 -15.42 -1.46
CA TYR A 115 -28.11 -13.96 -1.33
C TYR A 115 -26.91 -13.51 -0.47
N SER A 116 -26.61 -14.22 0.63
CA SER A 116 -25.42 -13.96 1.46
C SER A 116 -24.15 -14.04 0.61
N ILE A 117 -24.01 -15.10 -0.21
CA ILE A 117 -22.85 -15.28 -1.08
C ILE A 117 -22.80 -14.18 -2.15
N ALA A 118 -23.94 -13.82 -2.73
CA ALA A 118 -24.01 -12.74 -3.71
C ALA A 118 -23.57 -11.39 -3.12
N PHE A 119 -24.02 -11.04 -1.91
CA PHE A 119 -23.58 -9.85 -1.19
C PHE A 119 -22.08 -9.88 -0.87
N PHE A 120 -21.56 -11.02 -0.42
CA PHE A 120 -20.12 -11.18 -0.19
C PHE A 120 -19.33 -10.93 -1.48
N LEU A 121 -19.71 -11.55 -2.58
CA LEU A 121 -19.01 -11.40 -3.86
C LEU A 121 -19.10 -9.98 -4.41
N MET A 122 -20.27 -9.35 -4.29
CA MET A 122 -20.46 -7.94 -4.71
C MET A 122 -19.53 -7.01 -3.93
N PHE A 123 -19.53 -7.10 -2.61
CA PHE A 123 -18.67 -6.26 -1.76
C PHE A 123 -17.18 -6.61 -1.92
N PHE A 124 -16.83 -7.87 -2.15
CA PHE A 124 -15.46 -8.28 -2.44
C PHE A 124 -14.96 -7.66 -3.75
N LEU A 125 -15.73 -7.76 -4.83
CA LEU A 125 -15.37 -7.20 -6.13
C LEU A 125 -15.30 -5.67 -6.08
N PHE A 126 -16.32 -5.03 -5.50
CA PHE A 126 -16.33 -3.59 -5.31
C PHE A 126 -15.13 -3.12 -4.46
N GLY A 127 -14.88 -3.80 -3.34
CA GLY A 127 -13.75 -3.51 -2.46
C GLY A 127 -12.41 -3.72 -3.17
N PHE A 128 -12.30 -4.74 -4.02
CA PHE A 128 -11.08 -4.98 -4.80
C PHE A 128 -10.83 -3.85 -5.80
N ILE A 129 -11.83 -3.47 -6.59
CA ILE A 129 -11.71 -2.40 -7.59
C ILE A 129 -11.40 -1.06 -6.90
N TYR A 130 -12.15 -0.73 -5.84
CA TYR A 130 -11.97 0.51 -5.08
C TYR A 130 -10.55 0.60 -4.50
N GLN A 131 -10.09 -0.44 -3.80
CA GLN A 131 -8.76 -0.43 -3.18
C GLN A 131 -7.64 -0.47 -4.21
N PHE A 132 -7.82 -1.21 -5.30
CA PHE A 132 -6.87 -1.23 -6.41
C PHE A 132 -6.68 0.19 -6.95
N LEU A 133 -7.76 0.87 -7.31
CA LEU A 133 -7.71 2.24 -7.83
C LEU A 133 -7.11 3.20 -6.81
N LEU A 134 -7.55 3.13 -5.55
CA LEU A 134 -7.05 3.99 -4.46
C LEU A 134 -5.55 3.79 -4.22
N PHE A 135 -5.09 2.55 -4.09
CA PHE A 135 -3.68 2.27 -3.80
C PHE A 135 -2.78 2.70 -4.96
N TYR A 136 -3.16 2.43 -6.21
CA TYR A 136 -2.37 2.87 -7.36
C TYR A 136 -2.38 4.38 -7.53
N PHE A 137 -3.49 5.05 -7.26
CA PHE A 137 -3.58 6.50 -7.22
C PHE A 137 -2.65 7.09 -6.13
N LEU A 138 -2.67 6.53 -4.92
CA LEU A 138 -1.77 6.93 -3.84
C LEU A 138 -0.31 6.69 -4.21
N ILE A 139 0.04 5.53 -4.76
CA ILE A 139 1.40 5.24 -5.24
C ILE A 139 1.85 6.29 -6.26
N TRP A 140 0.97 6.68 -7.17
CA TRP A 140 1.26 7.71 -8.16
C TRP A 140 1.56 9.07 -7.50
N ILE A 141 0.72 9.53 -6.56
CA ILE A 141 0.93 10.80 -5.84
C ILE A 141 2.23 10.76 -5.03
N TYR A 142 2.47 9.70 -4.25
CA TYR A 142 3.70 9.56 -3.46
C TYR A 142 4.95 9.49 -4.35
N THR A 143 4.86 8.84 -5.51
CA THR A 143 5.95 8.83 -6.49
C THR A 143 6.25 10.25 -7.00
N LYS A 144 5.21 11.04 -7.30
CA LYS A 144 5.38 12.44 -7.73
C LYS A 144 6.02 13.29 -6.62
N GLY A 145 5.55 13.16 -5.38
CA GLY A 145 6.13 13.86 -4.24
C GLY A 145 7.59 13.45 -3.97
N ALA A 146 7.89 12.16 -4.05
CA ALA A 146 9.25 11.66 -3.90
C ALA A 146 10.19 12.13 -5.04
N ASN A 147 9.67 12.27 -6.27
CA ASN A 147 10.43 12.85 -7.37
C ASN A 147 10.81 14.29 -7.07
N TYR A 148 9.87 15.08 -6.57
CA TYR A 148 10.11 16.47 -6.22
C TYR A 148 11.16 16.59 -5.07
N SER A 149 11.05 15.77 -4.03
CA SER A 149 11.88 15.90 -2.82
C SER A 149 13.28 15.29 -2.95
N VAL A 150 13.42 14.16 -3.65
CA VAL A 150 14.68 13.37 -3.69
C VAL A 150 15.09 12.86 -5.08
N GLY A 151 14.38 13.21 -6.14
CA GLY A 151 14.67 12.70 -7.50
C GLY A 151 14.49 11.18 -7.60
N PHE A 152 13.42 10.66 -7.03
CA PHE A 152 13.16 9.23 -6.84
C PHE A 152 13.31 8.41 -8.13
N THR A 153 12.67 8.82 -9.22
CA THR A 153 12.70 8.09 -10.50
C THR A 153 14.12 8.03 -11.08
N GLN A 154 14.86 9.13 -11.06
CA GLN A 154 16.23 9.16 -11.56
C GLN A 154 17.16 8.23 -10.76
N ARG A 155 17.00 8.18 -9.43
CA ARG A 155 17.77 7.29 -8.56
C ARG A 155 17.41 5.82 -8.82
N LEU A 156 16.13 5.55 -9.08
CA LEU A 156 15.64 4.22 -9.40
C LEU A 156 16.16 3.76 -10.78
N GLU A 157 16.13 4.62 -11.79
CA GLU A 157 16.71 4.35 -13.12
C GLU A 157 18.21 4.04 -13.06
N LYS A 158 18.97 4.84 -12.30
CA LYS A 158 20.40 4.57 -12.05
C LYS A 158 20.63 3.20 -11.43
N ARG A 159 19.80 2.81 -10.46
CA ARG A 159 19.89 1.52 -9.76
C ARG A 159 19.63 0.33 -10.69
N PHE A 160 18.68 0.46 -11.63
CA PHE A 160 18.37 -0.57 -12.63
C PHE A 160 19.26 -0.51 -13.87
N GLY A 161 20.22 0.43 -13.93
CA GLY A 161 21.17 0.56 -15.02
C GLY A 161 20.61 1.16 -16.31
N ILE A 162 19.40 1.68 -16.29
CA ILE A 162 18.71 2.22 -17.47
C ILE A 162 19.44 3.45 -18.04
N GLY A 163 20.05 4.27 -17.17
CA GLY A 163 20.81 5.45 -17.59
C GLY A 163 22.07 5.15 -18.43
N ARG A 164 22.64 3.94 -18.32
CA ARG A 164 23.79 3.53 -19.15
C ARG A 164 23.39 3.08 -20.56
N GLN A 165 22.17 2.61 -20.74
CA GLN A 165 21.67 2.17 -22.07
C GLN A 165 21.25 3.33 -22.98
N LYS A 166 20.95 4.52 -22.43
CA LYS A 166 20.62 5.71 -23.24
C LYS A 166 21.82 6.29 -24.01
N GLN A 167 23.05 5.90 -23.66
CA GLN A 167 24.27 6.33 -24.34
C GLN A 167 24.75 5.40 -25.47
N GLY A 168 24.17 4.22 -25.60
CA GLY A 168 24.40 3.30 -26.70
C GLY A 168 23.11 3.19 -27.52
N THR A 169 23.17 3.62 -28.77
CA THR A 169 22.13 3.48 -29.79
C THR A 169 21.72 2.01 -29.93
N ILE A 170 20.75 1.59 -29.12
CA ILE A 170 20.01 0.36 -29.36
C ILE A 170 18.58 0.78 -29.70
N GLU A 171 18.18 0.60 -30.97
CA GLU A 171 16.81 0.72 -31.42
C GLU A 171 15.88 0.01 -30.44
N GLU A 172 15.01 0.77 -29.78
CA GLU A 172 13.91 0.20 -29.01
C GLU A 172 13.00 -0.57 -29.98
N LYS A 173 13.26 -1.87 -30.13
CA LYS A 173 12.29 -2.77 -30.74
C LYS A 173 11.01 -2.61 -29.93
N LYS A 174 10.00 -1.96 -30.53
CA LYS A 174 8.65 -1.84 -30.01
C LYS A 174 8.12 -3.24 -29.74
N LEU A 175 8.27 -3.72 -28.52
CA LEU A 175 7.77 -5.00 -28.09
C LEU A 175 6.24 -4.92 -27.95
N SER A 176 5.55 -5.89 -28.52
CA SER A 176 4.10 -6.07 -28.42
C SER A 176 3.63 -6.01 -26.97
N PRO A 177 2.45 -5.39 -26.69
CA PRO A 177 1.84 -5.36 -25.35
C PRO A 177 1.66 -6.74 -24.72
N PHE A 178 1.66 -7.80 -25.52
CA PHE A 178 1.53 -9.20 -25.08
C PHE A 178 2.85 -9.90 -24.73
N SER A 179 4.01 -9.26 -24.88
CA SER A 179 5.31 -9.84 -24.52
C SER A 179 5.57 -9.85 -23.00
N ILE A 180 4.53 -9.70 -22.20
CA ILE A 180 4.55 -9.57 -20.72
C ILE A 180 5.16 -10.82 -20.05
N TYR A 181 5.23 -11.96 -20.72
CA TYR A 181 5.52 -13.23 -20.06
C TYR A 181 6.98 -13.68 -20.02
N LYS A 182 7.88 -13.18 -20.86
CA LYS A 182 9.31 -13.62 -20.78
C LYS A 182 10.42 -12.59 -21.08
N GLY A 183 10.09 -11.31 -21.33
CA GLY A 183 11.12 -10.33 -21.78
C GLY A 183 10.77 -8.87 -21.55
N GLY A 184 10.00 -8.54 -20.53
CA GLY A 184 9.65 -7.14 -20.26
C GLY A 184 10.88 -6.24 -20.18
N THR A 185 10.78 -5.02 -20.73
CA THR A 185 11.83 -4.01 -20.71
C THR A 185 12.29 -3.77 -19.26
N LEU A 186 13.51 -3.29 -19.07
CA LEU A 186 14.02 -2.94 -17.73
C LEU A 186 13.10 -1.94 -17.02
N LEU A 187 12.47 -1.03 -17.77
CA LEU A 187 11.47 -0.08 -17.26
C LEU A 187 10.24 -0.79 -16.69
N GLN A 188 9.69 -1.77 -17.40
CA GLN A 188 8.53 -2.54 -16.89
C GLN A 188 8.87 -3.32 -15.63
N LYS A 189 10.06 -3.93 -15.56
CA LYS A 189 10.54 -4.62 -14.35
C LYS A 189 10.72 -3.66 -13.18
N GLN A 190 11.23 -2.46 -13.45
CA GLN A 190 11.40 -1.40 -12.46
C GLN A 190 10.03 -0.94 -11.91
N GLU A 191 9.08 -0.63 -12.78
CA GLU A 191 7.73 -0.18 -12.39
C GLU A 191 6.97 -1.27 -11.62
N ALA A 192 7.04 -2.51 -12.09
CA ALA A 192 6.43 -3.64 -11.39
C ALA A 192 7.04 -3.86 -9.99
N PHE A 193 8.36 -3.72 -9.86
CA PHE A 193 9.04 -3.85 -8.58
C PHE A 193 8.69 -2.71 -7.62
N LYS A 194 8.70 -1.47 -8.12
CA LYS A 194 8.27 -0.28 -7.39
C LYS A 194 6.85 -0.45 -6.85
N SER A 195 5.90 -0.78 -7.72
CA SER A 195 4.50 -0.95 -7.35
C SER A 195 4.31 -2.05 -6.31
N LYS A 196 4.93 -3.22 -6.50
CA LYS A 196 4.87 -4.33 -5.53
C LYS A 196 5.41 -3.95 -4.15
N MET A 197 6.48 -3.18 -4.10
CA MET A 197 7.07 -2.74 -2.84
C MET A 197 6.22 -1.66 -2.17
N MET A 198 5.74 -0.68 -2.94
CA MET A 198 4.90 0.39 -2.40
C MET A 198 3.52 -0.12 -1.94
N LEU A 199 2.95 -1.14 -2.60
CA LEU A 199 1.72 -1.79 -2.13
C LEU A 199 1.86 -2.37 -0.72
N CYS A 200 3.05 -2.83 -0.32
CA CYS A 200 3.29 -3.30 1.04
C CYS A 200 3.12 -2.20 2.11
N ALA A 201 3.26 -0.94 1.74
CA ALA A 201 3.08 0.18 2.66
C ALA A 201 1.60 0.41 3.06
N PHE A 202 0.65 -0.23 2.37
CA PHE A 202 -0.78 -0.16 2.71
C PHE A 202 -1.24 -1.28 3.65
N THR A 203 -0.32 -2.08 4.20
CA THR A 203 -0.62 -3.08 5.24
C THR A 203 -1.44 -2.52 6.41
N PRO A 204 -1.23 -1.28 6.91
CA PRO A 204 -2.06 -0.72 7.98
C PRO A 204 -3.55 -0.63 7.63
N LEU A 205 -3.89 -0.34 6.38
CA LEU A 205 -5.29 -0.29 5.93
C LEU A 205 -5.94 -1.68 5.95
N MET A 206 -5.18 -2.73 5.63
CA MET A 206 -5.66 -4.11 5.75
C MET A 206 -6.01 -4.44 7.22
N ILE A 207 -5.16 -4.05 8.17
CA ILE A 207 -5.43 -4.27 9.60
C ILE A 207 -6.65 -3.44 10.04
N MET A 208 -6.70 -2.19 9.58
CA MET A 208 -7.80 -1.31 9.94
C MET A 208 -9.14 -1.83 9.38
N ASN A 209 -9.13 -2.54 8.25
CA ASN A 209 -10.32 -3.21 7.75
C ASN A 209 -10.83 -4.31 8.70
N ILE A 210 -9.96 -4.99 9.46
CA ILE A 210 -10.37 -5.92 10.53
C ILE A 210 -11.05 -5.15 11.67
N VAL A 211 -10.46 -4.02 12.08
CA VAL A 211 -11.05 -3.17 13.12
C VAL A 211 -12.41 -2.63 12.66
N LYS A 212 -12.53 -2.16 11.42
CA LYS A 212 -13.78 -1.71 10.83
C LYS A 212 -14.84 -2.80 10.80
N LEU A 213 -14.46 -4.03 10.45
CA LEU A 213 -15.37 -5.18 10.48
C LEU A 213 -15.97 -5.38 11.89
N ILE A 214 -15.13 -5.31 12.93
CA ILE A 214 -15.57 -5.43 14.33
C ILE A 214 -16.49 -4.26 14.72
N VAL A 215 -16.06 -3.02 14.40
CA VAL A 215 -16.83 -1.80 14.69
C VAL A 215 -18.21 -1.86 14.03
N LEU A 216 -18.28 -2.27 12.77
CA LEU A 216 -19.55 -2.42 12.05
C LEU A 216 -20.39 -3.56 12.62
N ALA A 217 -19.79 -4.70 12.98
CA ALA A 217 -20.52 -5.82 13.58
C ALA A 217 -21.19 -5.44 14.90
N ILE A 218 -20.53 -4.61 15.72
CA ILE A 218 -21.06 -4.13 17.01
C ILE A 218 -22.04 -2.97 16.80
N GLY A 219 -21.69 -2.01 15.98
CA GLY A 219 -22.41 -0.74 15.85
C GLY A 219 -23.68 -0.79 15.01
N PHE A 220 -23.81 -1.79 14.15
CA PHE A 220 -25.10 -2.13 13.56
C PHE A 220 -25.97 -2.84 14.60
N ASN A 221 -26.40 -2.12 15.63
CA ASN A 221 -27.29 -2.65 16.65
C ASN A 221 -28.60 -3.14 15.99
N PRO A 222 -29.16 -4.29 16.36
CA PRO A 222 -30.37 -4.85 15.75
C PRO A 222 -31.61 -3.99 16.07
N ARG A 223 -31.79 -2.94 15.32
CA ARG A 223 -33.16 -2.46 15.09
C ARG A 223 -33.81 -3.57 14.27
N GLY A 224 -34.90 -4.11 14.72
CA GLY A 224 -35.57 -5.30 14.28
C GLY A 224 -35.40 -5.73 12.79
N PRO A 225 -35.78 -6.92 12.43
CA PRO A 225 -35.55 -7.43 11.08
C PRO A 225 -36.17 -6.47 10.07
N VAL A 226 -35.33 -5.96 9.15
CA VAL A 226 -35.84 -5.24 7.99
C VAL A 226 -36.46 -6.28 7.09
N VAL A 227 -37.80 -6.29 7.02
CA VAL A 227 -38.56 -7.20 6.14
C VAL A 227 -38.43 -6.69 4.73
N LEU A 228 -37.67 -7.42 3.89
CA LEU A 228 -37.62 -7.17 2.44
C LEU A 228 -39.01 -7.48 1.85
N GLY A 229 -39.72 -6.46 1.49
CA GLY A 229 -41.10 -6.52 0.96
C GLY A 229 -41.84 -5.20 1.13
N GLU A 230 -41.57 -4.49 2.21
CA GLU A 230 -42.19 -3.18 2.51
C GLU A 230 -41.25 -1.98 2.28
N SER A 231 -39.91 -2.23 2.27
CA SER A 231 -38.90 -1.20 1.95
C SER A 231 -38.12 -1.58 0.74
N THR A 232 -37.87 -0.63 -0.16
CA THR A 232 -36.99 -0.83 -1.30
C THR A 232 -35.54 -0.95 -0.82
N ILE A 233 -34.72 -1.73 -1.51
CA ILE A 233 -33.27 -1.87 -1.22
C ILE A 233 -32.60 -0.49 -1.16
N ASP A 234 -33.04 0.44 -2.00
CA ASP A 234 -32.52 1.80 -2.06
C ASP A 234 -32.76 2.59 -0.77
N SER A 235 -33.97 2.50 -0.19
CA SER A 235 -34.30 3.19 1.06
C SER A 235 -33.51 2.63 2.25
N PHE A 236 -33.23 1.33 2.24
CA PHE A 236 -32.37 0.71 3.25
C PHE A 236 -30.91 1.14 3.09
N LEU A 237 -30.36 1.11 1.88
CA LEU A 237 -28.98 1.56 1.63
C LEU A 237 -28.81 3.03 2.02
N ALA A 238 -29.77 3.88 1.64
CA ALA A 238 -29.76 5.28 2.03
C ALA A 238 -29.81 5.47 3.55
N ALA A 239 -30.66 4.71 4.24
CA ALA A 239 -30.77 4.77 5.71
C ALA A 239 -29.50 4.23 6.40
N SER A 240 -28.92 3.15 5.87
CA SER A 240 -27.68 2.58 6.42
C SER A 240 -26.47 3.48 6.19
N MET A 241 -26.39 4.21 5.08
CA MET A 241 -25.29 5.15 4.81
C MET A 241 -25.30 6.38 5.72
N LYS A 242 -26.46 6.76 6.26
CA LYS A 242 -26.64 7.87 7.22
C LYS A 242 -26.30 7.50 8.67
N LEU A 243 -25.95 6.26 8.97
CA LEU A 243 -25.63 5.86 10.33
C LEU A 243 -24.32 6.50 10.82
N PRO A 244 -24.26 7.00 12.06
CA PRO A 244 -23.09 7.67 12.62
C PRO A 244 -21.85 6.75 12.72
N ILE A 245 -22.07 5.43 12.70
CA ILE A 245 -20.97 4.42 12.69
C ILE A 245 -20.01 4.61 11.54
N TRP A 246 -20.48 5.12 10.40
CA TRP A 246 -19.63 5.35 9.26
C TRP A 246 -18.65 6.51 9.47
N SER A 247 -19.00 7.53 10.25
CA SER A 247 -18.06 8.58 10.62
C SER A 247 -16.88 8.04 11.42
N VAL A 248 -17.12 7.01 12.25
CA VAL A 248 -16.03 6.30 12.94
C VAL A 248 -15.16 5.54 11.96
N VAL A 249 -15.76 4.86 10.99
CA VAL A 249 -15.02 4.14 9.94
C VAL A 249 -14.16 5.10 9.10
N ASP A 250 -14.74 6.25 8.71
CA ASP A 250 -14.03 7.27 7.94
C ASP A 250 -12.87 7.89 8.75
N ALA A 251 -13.10 8.15 10.05
CA ALA A 251 -12.05 8.62 10.95
C ALA A 251 -10.90 7.62 11.10
N LEU A 252 -11.20 6.33 11.21
CA LEU A 252 -10.18 5.27 11.26
C LEU A 252 -9.34 5.23 9.99
N ASP A 253 -9.95 5.34 8.81
CA ASP A 253 -9.23 5.40 7.55
C ASP A 253 -8.38 6.67 7.44
N ALA A 254 -8.95 7.82 7.80
CA ALA A 254 -8.26 9.10 7.78
C ALA A 254 -7.02 9.11 8.70
N ILE A 255 -7.16 8.65 9.94
CA ILE A 255 -6.04 8.55 10.90
C ILE A 255 -4.99 7.58 10.39
N THR A 256 -5.38 6.43 9.84
CA THR A 256 -4.44 5.45 9.30
C THR A 256 -3.64 6.01 8.13
N LEU A 257 -4.31 6.70 7.21
CA LEU A 257 -3.68 7.36 6.08
C LEU A 257 -2.79 8.52 6.52
N ALA A 258 -3.21 9.32 7.51
CA ALA A 258 -2.44 10.48 7.97
C ALA A 258 -1.21 10.08 8.80
N ALA A 259 -1.29 9.03 9.61
CA ALA A 259 -0.26 8.71 10.59
C ALA A 259 0.62 7.52 10.18
N TRP A 260 0.03 6.39 9.80
CA TRP A 260 0.78 5.14 9.66
C TRP A 260 1.30 4.90 8.24
N VAL A 261 0.46 5.13 7.22
CA VAL A 261 0.85 4.95 5.82
C VAL A 261 2.08 5.78 5.43
N PRO A 262 2.22 7.09 5.79
CA PRO A 262 3.38 7.88 5.40
C PRO A 262 4.69 7.37 5.96
N ILE A 263 4.68 6.75 7.14
CA ILE A 263 5.87 6.11 7.72
C ILE A 263 6.33 4.95 6.84
N LEU A 264 5.41 4.04 6.48
CA LEU A 264 5.74 2.87 5.66
C LEU A 264 6.14 3.26 4.22
N ILE A 265 5.45 4.22 3.62
CA ILE A 265 5.80 4.79 2.31
C ILE A 265 7.21 5.40 2.35
N THR A 266 7.54 6.13 3.41
CA THR A 266 8.89 6.71 3.58
C THR A 266 9.96 5.63 3.58
N ILE A 267 9.74 4.54 4.32
CA ILE A 267 10.68 3.42 4.39
C ILE A 267 10.79 2.74 3.01
N ALA A 268 9.65 2.51 2.34
CA ALA A 268 9.64 1.91 1.01
C ALA A 268 10.43 2.76 -0.02
N ILE A 269 10.17 4.06 -0.08
CA ILE A 269 10.83 4.97 -1.03
C ILE A 269 12.32 5.08 -0.74
N ARG A 270 12.73 5.24 0.52
CA ARG A 270 14.15 5.34 0.87
C ARG A 270 14.93 4.07 0.54
N GLU A 271 14.33 2.88 0.79
CA GLU A 271 14.95 1.60 0.46
C GLU A 271 15.07 1.40 -1.06
N LEU A 272 14.09 1.86 -1.82
CA LEU A 272 14.12 1.82 -3.28
C LEU A 272 15.17 2.76 -3.87
N SER A 273 15.26 4.00 -3.39
CA SER A 273 16.06 5.08 -4.00
C SER A 273 17.37 5.39 -3.27
N ASN A 274 17.61 4.74 -2.13
CA ASN A 274 18.78 5.04 -1.27
C ASN A 274 18.93 6.54 -0.97
N SER A 275 17.81 7.18 -0.59
CA SER A 275 17.67 8.62 -0.39
C SER A 275 17.51 9.01 1.08
N SER A 276 17.44 10.34 1.34
CA SER A 276 17.20 10.91 2.65
C SER A 276 15.85 10.48 3.22
N THR A 277 15.85 9.90 4.42
CA THR A 277 14.65 9.51 5.17
C THR A 277 13.83 10.73 5.56
N TYR A 278 14.51 11.79 6.01
CA TYR A 278 13.86 13.01 6.51
C TYR A 278 13.07 13.75 5.40
N ARG A 279 13.69 13.96 4.24
CA ARG A 279 13.03 14.65 3.11
C ARG A 279 11.82 13.86 2.60
N VAL A 280 11.95 12.55 2.46
CA VAL A 280 10.85 11.69 2.04
C VAL A 280 9.73 11.68 3.08
N LEU A 281 10.07 11.64 4.38
CA LEU A 281 9.08 11.64 5.46
C LEU A 281 8.22 12.90 5.44
N ILE A 282 8.82 14.08 5.38
CA ILE A 282 8.07 15.34 5.32
C ILE A 282 7.11 15.34 4.14
N THR A 283 7.61 15.00 2.95
CA THR A 283 6.79 14.99 1.75
C THR A 283 5.66 13.96 1.83
N SER A 284 5.94 12.78 2.37
CA SER A 284 4.92 11.73 2.55
C SER A 284 3.84 12.15 3.55
N TYR A 285 4.20 12.82 4.65
CA TYR A 285 3.23 13.32 5.62
C TYR A 285 2.37 14.43 5.04
N LEU A 286 2.95 15.39 4.31
CA LEU A 286 2.18 16.45 3.66
C LEU A 286 1.13 15.87 2.69
N ILE A 287 1.53 14.92 1.86
CA ILE A 287 0.62 14.24 0.95
C ILE A 287 -0.46 13.47 1.72
N SER A 288 -0.06 12.70 2.74
CA SER A 288 -0.97 11.87 3.52
C SER A 288 -2.03 12.69 4.24
N ILE A 289 -1.64 13.78 4.89
CA ILE A 289 -2.58 14.67 5.58
C ILE A 289 -3.56 15.28 4.59
N THR A 290 -3.08 15.78 3.46
CA THR A 290 -3.96 16.37 2.42
C THR A 290 -4.96 15.34 1.90
N VAL A 291 -4.50 14.14 1.56
CA VAL A 291 -5.37 13.06 1.06
C VAL A 291 -6.35 12.58 2.13
N SER A 292 -5.89 12.47 3.38
CA SER A 292 -6.72 12.05 4.52
C SER A 292 -7.88 13.04 4.77
N ILE A 293 -7.61 14.33 4.75
CA ILE A 293 -8.62 15.39 4.86
C ILE A 293 -9.62 15.25 3.70
N PHE A 294 -9.11 15.11 2.47
CA PHE A 294 -9.97 14.99 1.29
C PHE A 294 -10.89 13.76 1.39
N ILE A 295 -10.36 12.58 1.74
CA ILE A 295 -11.14 11.35 1.86
C ILE A 295 -12.18 11.46 2.99
N PHE A 296 -11.81 12.08 4.13
CA PHE A 296 -12.72 12.25 5.28
C PHE A 296 -13.93 13.10 4.93
N PHE A 297 -13.75 14.17 4.14
CA PHE A 297 -14.84 15.05 3.73
C PHE A 297 -15.58 14.60 2.47
N LEU A 298 -14.98 13.72 1.66
CA LEU A 298 -15.58 13.29 0.39
C LEU A 298 -16.88 12.53 0.60
N ARG A 299 -16.92 11.63 1.59
CA ARG A 299 -18.08 10.77 1.82
C ARG A 299 -19.31 11.55 2.30
N PRO A 300 -19.24 12.44 3.31
CA PRO A 300 -20.39 13.26 3.68
C PRO A 300 -20.93 14.10 2.55
N THR A 301 -20.07 14.55 1.63
CA THR A 301 -20.50 15.35 0.47
C THR A 301 -21.16 14.52 -0.62
N LEU A 302 -20.84 13.23 -0.73
CA LEU A 302 -21.43 12.33 -1.73
C LEU A 302 -22.72 11.63 -1.26
N PHE A 303 -22.83 11.36 0.03
CA PHE A 303 -23.91 10.53 0.60
C PHE A 303 -24.71 11.23 1.71
N GLY A 304 -24.30 12.43 2.11
CA GLY A 304 -24.96 13.26 3.15
C GLY A 304 -26.16 13.94 2.62
#